data_e9f638f6521f46da0bc028fba819192f
#
_entry.id   e9f638f6521f46da0bc028fba819192f
#
_cell.length_a   1.000
_cell.length_b   1.000
_cell.length_c   1.000
_cell.angle_alpha   90.00
_cell.angle_beta   90.00
_cell.angle_gamma   90.00
#
_symmetry.space_group_name_H-M   'P 1'
#
loop_
_entity.id
_entity.type
_entity.pdbx_description
1 polymer ?
#
loop_
_entity_poly.entity_id
_entity_poly.type
_entity_poly.pdbx_seq_one_letter_code
_entity_poly.pdbx_strand_id
1 'polypeptide(L)'
;MKRIGNLYSKISDIKNIKEMYDKKVKVSTKNKSKIERFDEYYTSNMARIKYMLDNKIYKPYKYNIFLVKEPKVRLIMAQSITDKIVNHLVSKYFLVDVFEPLLIDNNIATRIGKGTHIGIKKVKECLRKNINKDLYILKFDIKVGMQLIY
;
A
#
# COMPACT_ATOMS: atom_id res chain seq x y z
N MET A 1 3.59 -14.63 20.86
CA MET A 1 3.84 -13.81 19.65
C MET A 1 5.34 -13.49 19.59
N LYS A 2 6.01 -13.74 18.46
CA LYS A 2 7.46 -13.49 18.35
C LYS A 2 7.70 -11.99 18.27
N ARG A 3 8.57 -11.46 19.11
CA ARG A 3 8.91 -10.02 19.12
C ARG A 3 9.70 -9.66 17.86
N ILE A 4 9.25 -8.67 17.11
CA ILE A 4 9.92 -8.17 15.91
C ILE A 4 10.59 -6.82 16.29
N GLY A 5 11.89 -6.74 16.17
CA GLY A 5 12.68 -5.52 16.50
C GLY A 5 13.35 -4.91 15.27
N ASN A 6 14.02 -3.76 15.47
CA ASN A 6 14.85 -3.06 14.47
C ASN A 6 14.13 -2.71 13.14
N LEU A 7 12.79 -2.53 13.17
CA LEU A 7 12.03 -2.22 11.98
C LEU A 7 12.36 -0.84 11.42
N TYR A 8 12.59 0.12 12.30
CA TYR A 8 12.86 1.50 11.89
C TYR A 8 14.17 1.66 11.12
N SER A 9 15.22 0.93 11.51
CA SER A 9 16.50 0.95 10.79
C SER A 9 16.37 0.45 9.34
N LYS A 10 15.46 -0.49 9.08
CA LYS A 10 15.15 -0.94 7.71
C LYS A 10 14.44 0.15 6.89
N ILE A 11 13.58 0.94 7.54
CA ILE A 11 12.84 2.02 6.86
C ILE A 11 13.77 3.17 6.50
N SER A 12 14.75 3.52 7.34
CA SER A 12 15.70 4.62 7.11
C SER A 12 16.95 4.22 6.30
N ASP A 13 17.11 2.94 5.94
CA ASP A 13 18.23 2.50 5.12
C ASP A 13 18.15 3.05 3.70
N ILE A 14 19.22 3.71 3.25
CA ILE A 14 19.31 4.32 1.92
C ILE A 14 19.14 3.30 0.79
N LYS A 15 19.61 2.07 0.97
CA LYS A 15 19.44 1.00 -0.01
C LYS A 15 17.97 0.66 -0.21
N ASN A 16 17.24 0.57 0.90
CA ASN A 16 15.81 0.29 0.88
C ASN A 16 15.00 1.45 0.31
N ILE A 17 15.37 2.69 0.60
CA ILE A 17 14.75 3.90 0.04
C ILE A 17 14.88 3.90 -1.49
N LYS A 18 16.10 3.66 -2.01
CA LYS A 18 16.36 3.57 -3.46
C LYS A 18 15.59 2.42 -4.09
N GLU A 19 15.62 1.24 -3.48
CA GLU A 19 14.88 0.07 -3.98
C GLU A 19 13.37 0.35 -4.10
N MET A 20 12.76 0.99 -3.11
CA MET A 20 11.33 1.31 -3.15
C MET A 20 11.02 2.32 -4.25
N TYR A 21 11.87 3.32 -4.45
CA TYR A 21 11.71 4.23 -5.57
C TYR A 21 11.77 3.50 -6.90
N ASP A 22 12.88 2.80 -7.17
CA ASP A 22 13.16 2.21 -8.49
C ASP A 22 12.17 1.09 -8.84
N LYS A 23 11.90 0.17 -7.90
CA LYS A 23 11.08 -1.01 -8.17
C LYS A 23 9.58 -0.81 -7.99
N LYS A 24 9.16 0.19 -7.23
CA LYS A 24 7.73 0.39 -6.92
C LYS A 24 7.21 1.74 -7.41
N VAL A 25 7.78 2.84 -6.93
CA VAL A 25 7.22 4.17 -7.19
C VAL A 25 7.40 4.59 -8.64
N LYS A 26 8.61 4.44 -9.19
CA LYS A 26 8.94 4.77 -10.58
C LYS A 26 8.09 3.96 -11.57
N VAL A 27 7.95 2.66 -11.33
CA VAL A 27 7.17 1.74 -12.19
C VAL A 27 5.68 2.02 -12.12
N SER A 28 5.13 2.28 -10.92
CA SER A 28 3.68 2.44 -10.72
C SER A 28 3.16 3.85 -11.03
N THR A 29 4.04 4.85 -11.14
CA THR A 29 3.63 6.23 -11.37
C THR A 29 3.42 6.49 -12.86
N LYS A 30 2.14 6.70 -13.26
CA LYS A 30 1.77 6.95 -14.68
C LYS A 30 2.27 8.29 -15.21
N ASN A 31 2.34 9.32 -14.35
CA ASN A 31 2.78 10.65 -14.76
C ASN A 31 4.31 10.70 -14.85
N LYS A 32 4.84 10.55 -16.07
CA LYS A 32 6.28 10.50 -16.33
C LYS A 32 6.99 11.83 -16.03
N SER A 33 6.37 12.96 -16.32
CA SER A 33 6.96 14.27 -16.01
C SER A 33 7.25 14.49 -14.52
N LYS A 34 6.43 13.89 -13.62
CA LYS A 34 6.73 13.91 -12.18
C LYS A 34 7.96 13.06 -11.84
N ILE A 35 8.14 11.95 -12.53
CA ILE A 35 9.30 11.07 -12.34
C ILE A 35 10.57 11.77 -12.85
N GLU A 36 10.54 12.37 -14.04
CA GLU A 36 11.66 13.10 -14.62
C GLU A 36 12.14 14.24 -13.71
N ARG A 37 11.22 15.08 -13.22
CA ARG A 37 11.55 16.13 -12.23
C ARG A 37 12.15 15.58 -10.93
N PHE A 38 11.73 14.41 -10.50
CA PHE A 38 12.30 13.78 -9.31
C PHE A 38 13.70 13.22 -9.60
N ASP A 39 13.91 12.66 -10.80
CA ASP A 39 15.18 12.09 -11.25
C ASP A 39 16.24 13.16 -11.48
N GLU A 40 15.89 14.38 -11.93
CA GLU A 40 16.81 15.53 -12.04
C GLU A 40 17.59 15.77 -10.73
N TYR A 41 16.93 15.57 -9.60
CA TYR A 41 17.51 15.76 -8.27
C TYR A 41 17.58 14.46 -7.47
N TYR A 42 17.75 13.32 -8.16
CA TYR A 42 17.65 12.00 -7.55
C TYR A 42 18.49 11.85 -6.28
N THR A 43 19.78 12.15 -6.34
CA THR A 43 20.71 11.98 -5.22
C THR A 43 20.31 12.87 -4.04
N SER A 44 19.99 14.13 -4.31
CA SER A 44 19.56 15.09 -3.29
C SER A 44 18.23 14.68 -2.65
N ASN A 45 17.27 14.24 -3.47
CA ASN A 45 15.99 13.75 -2.98
C ASN A 45 16.14 12.52 -2.09
N MET A 46 16.99 11.56 -2.46
CA MET A 46 17.26 10.37 -1.65
C MET A 46 17.94 10.73 -0.33
N ALA A 47 18.95 11.61 -0.36
CA ALA A 47 19.61 12.09 0.84
C ALA A 47 18.66 12.84 1.79
N ARG A 48 17.78 13.66 1.22
CA ARG A 48 16.75 14.37 1.98
C ARG A 48 15.76 13.43 2.66
N ILE A 49 15.27 12.42 1.95
CA ILE A 49 14.36 11.41 2.53
C ILE A 49 15.07 10.69 3.67
N LYS A 50 16.29 10.22 3.44
CA LYS A 50 17.08 9.57 4.49
C LYS A 50 17.27 10.48 5.71
N TYR A 51 17.68 11.73 5.52
CA TYR A 51 17.85 12.71 6.59
C TYR A 51 16.55 12.90 7.40
N MET A 52 15.42 13.07 6.72
CA MET A 52 14.13 13.23 7.40
C MET A 52 13.72 12.00 8.22
N LEU A 53 14.02 10.80 7.73
CA LEU A 53 13.74 9.57 8.43
C LEU A 53 14.70 9.37 9.61
N ASP A 54 16.02 9.53 9.42
CA ASP A 54 17.01 9.35 10.49
C ASP A 54 16.74 10.29 11.68
N ASN A 55 16.37 11.53 11.40
CA ASN A 55 16.06 12.52 12.43
C ASN A 55 14.60 12.47 12.93
N LYS A 56 13.77 11.57 12.41
CA LYS A 56 12.35 11.43 12.77
C LYS A 56 11.52 12.72 12.59
N ILE A 57 11.90 13.55 11.63
CA ILE A 57 11.22 14.82 11.30
C ILE A 57 10.36 14.75 10.07
N TYR A 58 10.19 13.54 9.49
CA TYR A 58 9.33 13.36 8.33
C TYR A 58 7.89 13.75 8.65
N LYS A 59 7.32 14.58 7.77
CA LYS A 59 5.88 14.91 7.77
C LYS A 59 5.34 14.71 6.35
N PRO A 60 4.15 14.12 6.20
CA PRO A 60 3.52 13.97 4.89
C PRO A 60 3.31 15.32 4.22
N TYR A 61 3.49 15.35 2.89
CA TYR A 61 3.21 16.53 2.09
C TYR A 61 1.71 16.70 1.86
N LYS A 62 1.30 17.91 1.45
CA LYS A 62 -0.08 18.16 1.02
C LYS A 62 -0.43 17.30 -0.19
N TYR A 63 -1.62 16.71 -0.16
CA TYR A 63 -2.15 15.95 -1.29
C TYR A 63 -2.52 16.86 -2.45
N ASN A 64 -2.28 16.39 -3.68
CA ASN A 64 -2.90 16.97 -4.86
C ASN A 64 -4.31 16.39 -5.00
N ILE A 65 -5.32 17.24 -4.86
CA ILE A 65 -6.72 16.83 -4.87
C ILE A 65 -7.32 17.13 -6.24
N PHE A 66 -7.96 16.13 -6.86
CA PHE A 66 -8.68 16.30 -8.11
C PHE A 66 -9.87 15.36 -8.22
N LEU A 67 -10.84 15.71 -9.06
CA LEU A 67 -12.04 14.93 -9.29
C LEU A 67 -11.88 14.06 -10.55
N VAL A 68 -12.24 12.79 -10.41
CA VAL A 68 -12.42 11.86 -11.54
C VAL A 68 -13.92 11.63 -11.68
N LYS A 69 -14.45 11.83 -12.88
CA LYS A 69 -15.91 11.79 -13.13
C LYS A 69 -16.40 10.41 -13.58
N GLU A 70 -15.55 9.59 -14.20
CA GLU A 70 -15.94 8.29 -14.77
C GLU A 70 -15.25 7.13 -14.07
N PRO A 71 -15.93 5.99 -13.84
CA PRO A 71 -17.37 5.70 -14.05
C PRO A 71 -18.27 6.28 -12.95
N LYS A 72 -17.71 6.81 -11.88
CA LYS A 72 -18.39 7.49 -10.77
C LYS A 72 -17.54 8.66 -10.32
N VAL A 73 -18.18 9.72 -9.88
CA VAL A 73 -17.49 10.87 -9.29
C VAL A 73 -16.71 10.43 -8.06
N ARG A 74 -15.40 10.67 -8.09
CA ARG A 74 -14.50 10.35 -6.98
C ARG A 74 -13.52 11.48 -6.75
N LEU A 75 -13.37 11.87 -5.51
CA LEU A 75 -12.29 12.75 -5.09
C LEU A 75 -11.01 11.91 -4.93
N ILE A 76 -9.98 12.25 -5.70
CA ILE A 76 -8.69 11.58 -5.64
C ILE A 76 -7.69 12.48 -4.91
N MET A 77 -7.07 11.92 -3.89
CA MET A 77 -5.98 12.55 -3.14
C MET A 77 -4.65 11.90 -3.55
N ALA A 78 -3.92 12.54 -4.45
CA ALA A 78 -2.66 12.02 -4.96
C ALA A 78 -1.48 12.46 -4.10
N GLN A 79 -0.71 11.49 -3.63
CA GLN A 79 0.49 11.71 -2.83
C GLN A 79 1.67 12.23 -3.66
N SER A 80 2.62 12.88 -2.98
CA SER A 80 3.93 13.19 -3.53
C SER A 80 4.75 11.91 -3.79
N ILE A 81 5.81 12.01 -4.59
CA ILE A 81 6.74 10.88 -4.81
C ILE A 81 7.42 10.49 -3.50
N THR A 82 7.84 11.47 -2.71
CA THR A 82 8.44 11.24 -1.39
C THR A 82 7.50 10.45 -0.48
N ASP A 83 6.23 10.85 -0.39
CA ASP A 83 5.25 10.15 0.46
C ASP A 83 4.99 8.73 -0.04
N LYS A 84 4.95 8.52 -1.36
CA LYS A 84 4.82 7.17 -1.92
C LYS A 84 5.99 6.27 -1.51
N ILE A 85 7.23 6.79 -1.57
CA ILE A 85 8.43 6.04 -1.15
C ILE A 85 8.30 5.64 0.32
N VAL A 86 8.01 6.61 1.20
CA VAL A 86 7.89 6.36 2.64
C VAL A 86 6.75 5.38 2.95
N ASN A 87 5.59 5.52 2.30
CA ASN A 87 4.48 4.60 2.48
C ASN A 87 4.82 3.17 2.03
N HIS A 88 5.57 3.00 0.92
CA HIS A 88 6.04 1.69 0.52
C HIS A 88 7.06 1.08 1.50
N LEU A 89 7.94 1.90 2.08
CA LEU A 89 8.88 1.46 3.12
C LEU A 89 8.14 0.99 4.37
N VAL A 90 7.20 1.80 4.87
CA VAL A 90 6.37 1.45 6.02
C VAL A 90 5.54 0.20 5.74
N SER A 91 4.91 0.13 4.57
CA SER A 91 4.14 -1.06 4.19
C SER A 91 4.99 -2.32 4.18
N LYS A 92 6.15 -2.31 3.50
CA LYS A 92 7.00 -3.49 3.33
C LYS A 92 7.67 -3.92 4.62
N TYR A 93 8.30 -3.00 5.35
CA TYR A 93 9.18 -3.31 6.48
C TYR A 93 8.53 -3.21 7.85
N PHE A 94 7.29 -2.71 7.91
CA PHE A 94 6.53 -2.64 9.15
C PHE A 94 5.19 -3.37 9.05
N LEU A 95 4.29 -2.93 8.15
CA LEU A 95 2.94 -3.48 8.13
C LEU A 95 2.91 -4.95 7.69
N VAL A 96 3.63 -5.32 6.63
CA VAL A 96 3.64 -6.70 6.13
C VAL A 96 4.29 -7.63 7.16
N ASP A 97 5.47 -7.28 7.67
CA ASP A 97 6.20 -8.13 8.63
C ASP A 97 5.41 -8.36 9.93
N VAL A 98 4.62 -7.38 10.37
CA VAL A 98 3.88 -7.45 11.64
C VAL A 98 2.48 -8.06 11.45
N PHE A 99 1.74 -7.64 10.42
CA PHE A 99 0.33 -7.99 10.29
C PHE A 99 0.06 -9.22 9.42
N GLU A 100 0.93 -9.53 8.43
CA GLU A 100 0.73 -10.69 7.56
C GLU A 100 0.54 -12.01 8.34
N PRO A 101 1.33 -12.30 9.40
CA PRO A 101 1.13 -13.51 10.20
C PRO A 101 -0.16 -13.54 11.02
N LEU A 102 -0.78 -12.38 11.25
CA LEU A 102 -2.01 -12.26 12.05
C LEU A 102 -3.29 -12.36 11.20
N LEU A 103 -3.15 -12.18 9.89
CA LEU A 103 -4.29 -12.20 8.98
C LEU A 103 -4.78 -13.62 8.75
N ILE A 104 -6.09 -13.82 8.88
CA ILE A 104 -6.74 -15.09 8.52
C ILE A 104 -6.49 -15.45 7.05
N ASP A 105 -6.46 -16.75 6.76
CA ASP A 105 -6.12 -17.22 5.40
C ASP A 105 -7.12 -16.75 4.34
N ASN A 106 -8.38 -16.54 4.72
CA ASN A 106 -9.43 -16.04 3.83
C ASN A 106 -9.38 -14.54 3.56
N ASN A 107 -8.53 -13.78 4.26
CA ASN A 107 -8.27 -12.41 3.87
C ASN A 107 -7.40 -12.41 2.61
N ILE A 108 -8.00 -12.11 1.47
CA ILE A 108 -7.36 -12.14 0.15
C ILE A 108 -7.04 -10.74 -0.39
N ALA A 109 -7.56 -9.68 0.22
CA ALA A 109 -7.38 -8.32 -0.25
C ALA A 109 -5.97 -7.81 0.08
N THR A 110 -5.34 -7.15 -0.91
CA THR A 110 -4.04 -6.44 -0.77
C THR A 110 -2.86 -7.26 -0.26
N ARG A 111 -2.93 -8.58 -0.34
CA ARG A 111 -1.87 -9.51 0.09
C ARG A 111 -1.07 -10.05 -1.10
N ILE A 112 0.24 -10.20 -0.92
CA ILE A 112 1.13 -10.77 -1.94
C ILE A 112 0.74 -12.25 -2.19
N GLY A 113 0.61 -12.63 -3.46
CA GLY A 113 0.20 -13.98 -3.85
C GLY A 113 -1.27 -14.31 -3.62
N LYS A 114 -2.07 -13.35 -3.12
CA LYS A 114 -3.52 -13.47 -2.96
C LYS A 114 -4.23 -12.38 -3.78
N GLY A 115 -5.52 -12.49 -3.96
CA GLY A 115 -6.30 -11.51 -4.74
C GLY A 115 -7.60 -12.12 -5.23
N THR A 116 -8.27 -11.42 -6.14
CA THR A 116 -9.59 -11.78 -6.68
C THR A 116 -9.63 -13.22 -7.20
N HIS A 117 -8.59 -13.69 -7.91
CA HIS A 117 -8.56 -15.06 -8.43
C HIS A 117 -8.61 -16.12 -7.33
N ILE A 118 -7.84 -15.93 -6.25
CA ILE A 118 -7.86 -16.85 -5.10
C ILE A 118 -9.23 -16.81 -4.43
N GLY A 119 -9.83 -15.62 -4.29
CA GLY A 119 -11.18 -15.48 -3.75
C GLY A 119 -12.22 -16.26 -4.55
N ILE A 120 -12.22 -16.08 -5.87
CA ILE A 120 -13.13 -16.82 -6.77
C ILE A 120 -12.91 -18.33 -6.65
N LYS A 121 -11.65 -18.77 -6.61
CA LYS A 121 -11.32 -20.20 -6.44
C LYS A 121 -11.90 -20.75 -5.14
N LYS A 122 -11.69 -20.07 -4.01
CA LYS A 122 -12.22 -20.48 -2.70
C LYS A 122 -13.76 -20.54 -2.68
N VAL A 123 -14.42 -19.55 -3.27
CA VAL A 123 -15.90 -19.57 -3.39
C VAL A 123 -16.37 -20.74 -4.23
N LYS A 124 -15.74 -21.00 -5.38
CA LYS A 124 -16.09 -22.15 -6.23
C LYS A 124 -15.88 -23.48 -5.49
N GLU A 125 -14.81 -23.63 -4.73
CA GLU A 125 -14.54 -24.83 -3.93
C GLU A 125 -15.60 -25.02 -2.83
N CYS A 126 -15.98 -23.92 -2.15
CA CYS A 126 -17.05 -23.95 -1.15
C CYS A 126 -18.40 -24.39 -1.75
N LEU A 127 -18.77 -23.84 -2.88
CA LEU A 127 -20.01 -24.21 -3.60
C LEU A 127 -20.00 -25.67 -4.02
N ARG A 128 -18.90 -26.16 -4.59
CA ARG A 128 -18.78 -27.57 -5.02
C ARG A 128 -18.90 -28.57 -3.85
N LYS A 129 -18.30 -28.23 -2.69
CA LYS A 129 -18.37 -29.08 -1.50
C LYS A 129 -19.77 -29.15 -0.89
N ASN A 130 -20.62 -28.21 -1.17
CA ASN A 130 -21.95 -28.11 -0.56
C ASN A 130 -23.08 -28.10 -1.61
N ILE A 131 -22.87 -28.70 -2.78
CA ILE A 131 -23.82 -28.66 -3.90
C ILE A 131 -25.19 -29.24 -3.56
N ASN A 132 -25.27 -30.15 -2.60
CA ASN A 132 -26.51 -30.81 -2.17
C ASN A 132 -27.11 -30.18 -0.90
N LYS A 133 -26.67 -28.97 -0.52
CA LYS A 133 -27.18 -28.27 0.65
C LYS A 133 -27.77 -26.93 0.26
N ASP A 134 -28.77 -26.47 1.02
CA ASP A 134 -29.25 -25.11 0.88
C ASP A 134 -28.14 -24.14 1.31
N LEU A 135 -27.76 -23.25 0.40
CA LEU A 135 -26.67 -22.30 0.61
C LEU A 135 -27.22 -20.88 0.67
N TYR A 136 -26.84 -20.15 1.70
CA TYR A 136 -27.12 -18.73 1.84
C TYR A 136 -25.83 -17.94 1.71
N ILE A 137 -25.83 -16.90 0.86
CA ILE A 137 -24.70 -16.00 0.68
C ILE A 137 -25.02 -14.68 1.35
N LEU A 138 -24.21 -14.31 2.34
CA LEU A 138 -24.34 -13.06 3.06
C LEU A 138 -23.22 -12.11 2.63
N LYS A 139 -23.59 -10.94 2.06
CA LYS A 139 -22.65 -9.91 1.63
C LYS A 139 -22.77 -8.71 2.57
N PHE A 140 -21.68 -8.37 3.24
CA PHE A 140 -21.57 -7.17 4.06
C PHE A 140 -20.68 -6.13 3.39
N ASP A 141 -21.07 -4.87 3.53
CA ASP A 141 -20.25 -3.73 3.15
C ASP A 141 -20.33 -2.64 4.23
N ILE A 142 -19.19 -2.02 4.52
CA ILE A 142 -19.13 -0.95 5.53
C ILE A 142 -19.34 0.38 4.81
N LYS A 143 -20.53 0.96 4.99
CA LYS A 143 -20.96 2.19 4.30
C LYS A 143 -20.13 3.45 4.64
N VAL A 144 -19.40 3.49 5.76
CA VAL A 144 -18.81 4.72 6.33
C VAL A 144 -17.31 4.58 6.66
N GLY A 145 -16.64 3.56 6.16
CA GLY A 145 -15.26 3.25 6.56
C GLY A 145 -14.17 4.27 6.21
N MET A 146 -14.44 5.32 5.45
CA MET A 146 -13.42 6.28 5.00
C MET A 146 -13.71 7.76 5.26
N GLN A 147 -14.75 8.09 6.01
CA GLN A 147 -15.09 9.50 6.30
C GLN A 147 -14.66 10.00 7.69
N LEU A 148 -14.02 9.19 8.50
CA LEU A 148 -13.66 9.53 9.89
C LEU A 148 -12.15 9.54 10.16
N ILE A 149 -11.33 9.87 9.18
CA ILE A 149 -9.92 10.21 9.45
C ILE A 149 -9.72 11.70 9.15
N TYR A 150 -10.08 12.51 10.13
CA TYR A 150 -9.62 13.88 10.27
C TYR A 150 -8.52 13.93 11.32
#